data_caa250f0ab751f37b272e9bcb524788b
#
_entry.id   caa250f0ab751f37b272e9bcb524788b
#
_cell.length_a   1.000
_cell.length_b   1.000
_cell.length_c   1.000
_cell.angle_alpha   90.00
_cell.angle_beta   90.00
_cell.angle_gamma   90.00
#
_symmetry.space_group_name_H-M   'P 1'
#
loop_
_entity.id
_entity.type
_entity.pdbx_description
1 polymer ?
#
loop_
_entity_poly.entity_id
_entity_poly.type
_entity_poly.pdbx_seq_one_letter_code
_entity_poly.pdbx_strand_id
1 'polypeptide(L)'
;ITRNNIPIPLNMTTSQYYVSSRTREEDSNSGDVSTEVETTELVTGTSFILTPRILTDGRIEVASGFTKRYLNSIDTFDEVQLPSVSTTEMFNISTITPGSLLLVSKYEAKEDADGQGWSVLAGSVTNSDHVETVVMVVGIDNYRAPTQTR
;
A
#
# COMPACT_ATOMS: atom_id res chain seq x y z
N ILE A 1 10.09 -19.93 -1.75
CA ILE A 1 11.09 -20.07 -2.84
C ILE A 1 10.52 -19.38 -4.07
N THR A 2 11.24 -18.42 -4.61
CA THR A 2 10.87 -17.72 -5.84
C THR A 2 11.77 -18.13 -7.00
N ARG A 3 11.34 -17.84 -8.21
CA ARG A 3 12.14 -18.04 -9.42
C ARG A 3 12.80 -16.73 -9.85
N ASN A 4 13.93 -16.85 -10.53
CA ASN A 4 14.63 -15.72 -11.13
C ASN A 4 13.70 -14.95 -12.07
N ASN A 5 13.71 -13.62 -11.96
CA ASN A 5 12.93 -12.70 -12.80
C ASN A 5 11.40 -12.89 -12.77
N ILE A 6 10.88 -13.45 -11.66
CA ILE A 6 9.43 -13.58 -11.44
C ILE A 6 8.99 -12.63 -10.34
N PRO A 7 8.03 -11.73 -10.59
CA PRO A 7 7.51 -10.83 -9.57
C PRO A 7 6.74 -11.59 -8.49
N ILE A 8 6.93 -11.17 -7.25
CA ILE A 8 6.27 -11.70 -6.07
C ILE A 8 5.41 -10.58 -5.47
N PRO A 9 4.10 -10.58 -5.69
CA PRO A 9 3.20 -9.65 -5.02
C PRO A 9 2.91 -10.11 -3.60
N LEU A 10 2.84 -9.16 -2.67
CA LEU A 10 2.37 -9.33 -1.31
C LEU A 10 1.38 -8.20 -1.00
N ASN A 11 0.12 -8.56 -0.81
CA ASN A 11 -0.95 -7.60 -0.56
C ASN A 11 -1.58 -7.87 0.81
N MET A 12 -1.69 -6.82 1.61
CA MET A 12 -2.40 -6.78 2.89
C MET A 12 -3.40 -5.63 2.80
N THR A 13 -4.58 -5.94 2.27
CA THR A 13 -5.59 -4.93 1.96
C THR A 13 -6.92 -5.25 2.63
N THR A 14 -7.69 -4.20 2.90
CA THR A 14 -9.05 -4.25 3.38
C THR A 14 -9.95 -3.53 2.39
N SER A 15 -11.06 -4.15 2.04
CA SER A 15 -12.09 -3.56 1.20
C SER A 15 -13.29 -3.12 2.05
N GLN A 16 -13.82 -1.96 1.74
CA GLN A 16 -15.08 -1.45 2.28
C GLN A 16 -15.88 -0.76 1.18
N TYR A 17 -17.21 -0.81 1.28
CA TYR A 17 -18.08 -0.12 0.34
C TYR A 17 -18.56 1.20 0.94
N TYR A 18 -18.73 2.20 0.10
CA TYR A 18 -19.30 3.49 0.45
C TYR A 18 -20.31 3.93 -0.59
N VAL A 19 -21.26 4.76 -0.20
CA VAL A 19 -22.28 5.32 -1.09
C VAL A 19 -21.63 6.41 -1.94
N SER A 20 -21.43 6.10 -3.23
CA SER A 20 -20.75 6.99 -4.20
C SER A 20 -21.72 7.91 -4.94
N SER A 21 -22.98 7.50 -5.06
CA SER A 21 -24.03 8.28 -5.71
C SER A 21 -25.39 7.94 -5.15
N ARG A 22 -26.28 8.93 -5.15
CA ARG A 22 -27.70 8.75 -4.82
C ARG A 22 -28.52 9.59 -5.78
N THR A 23 -29.45 8.93 -6.48
CA THR A 23 -30.40 9.60 -7.36
C THR A 23 -31.79 9.44 -6.77
N ARG A 24 -32.50 10.55 -6.67
CA ARG A 24 -33.91 10.58 -6.23
C ARG A 24 -34.74 11.08 -7.39
N GLU A 25 -35.69 10.25 -7.84
CA GLU A 25 -36.64 10.60 -8.87
C GLU A 25 -38.05 10.64 -8.25
N GLU A 26 -38.79 11.71 -8.50
CA GLU A 26 -40.16 11.87 -8.12
C GLU A 26 -41.04 11.84 -9.38
N ASP A 27 -41.93 10.86 -9.45
CA ASP A 27 -42.90 10.80 -10.54
C ASP A 27 -43.97 11.87 -10.35
N SER A 28 -43.96 12.86 -11.25
CA SER A 28 -44.87 14.01 -11.22
C SER A 28 -46.36 13.64 -11.40
N ASN A 29 -46.68 12.42 -11.84
CA ASN A 29 -48.03 11.93 -12.05
C ASN A 29 -48.57 11.13 -10.88
N SER A 30 -47.76 10.36 -10.18
CA SER A 30 -48.18 9.51 -9.06
C SER A 30 -47.73 10.05 -7.70
N GLY A 31 -46.76 10.95 -7.65
CA GLY A 31 -46.11 11.40 -6.42
C GLY A 31 -45.22 10.33 -5.77
N ASP A 32 -44.99 9.21 -6.48
CA ASP A 32 -44.10 8.17 -6.00
C ASP A 32 -42.64 8.63 -6.08
N VAL A 33 -41.89 8.33 -5.02
CA VAL A 33 -40.44 8.66 -4.94
C VAL A 33 -39.64 7.38 -5.08
N SER A 34 -38.84 7.31 -6.14
CA SER A 34 -37.84 6.27 -6.33
C SER A 34 -36.46 6.79 -5.90
N THR A 35 -35.73 5.96 -5.17
CA THR A 35 -34.35 6.28 -4.77
C THR A 35 -33.43 5.18 -5.24
N GLU A 36 -32.45 5.54 -6.05
CA GLU A 36 -31.36 4.66 -6.50
C GLU A 36 -30.09 5.03 -5.76
N VAL A 37 -29.39 4.02 -5.24
CA VAL A 37 -28.14 4.20 -4.49
C VAL A 37 -27.07 3.37 -5.16
N GLU A 38 -25.97 4.03 -5.55
CA GLU A 38 -24.76 3.36 -6.05
C GLU A 38 -23.71 3.28 -4.96
N THR A 39 -23.02 2.16 -4.91
CA THR A 39 -21.90 1.94 -4.00
C THR A 39 -20.62 1.66 -4.76
N THR A 40 -19.51 2.16 -4.25
CA THR A 40 -18.18 1.93 -4.80
C THR A 40 -17.29 1.26 -3.76
N GLU A 41 -16.46 0.33 -4.20
CA GLU A 41 -15.49 -0.33 -3.35
C GLU A 41 -14.27 0.58 -3.12
N LEU A 42 -13.90 0.77 -1.87
CA LEU A 42 -12.66 1.41 -1.46
C LEU A 42 -11.70 0.36 -0.91
N VAL A 43 -10.56 0.19 -1.57
CA VAL A 43 -9.50 -0.71 -1.12
C VAL A 43 -8.40 0.10 -0.46
N THR A 44 -8.09 -0.22 0.79
CA THR A 44 -7.01 0.38 1.59
C THR A 44 -6.06 -0.69 2.08
N GLY A 45 -4.87 -0.29 2.52
CA GLY A 45 -3.86 -1.21 3.05
C GLY A 45 -2.51 -1.06 2.36
N THR A 46 -1.71 -2.12 2.41
CA THR A 46 -0.34 -2.13 1.91
C THR A 46 -0.19 -3.17 0.81
N SER A 47 0.43 -2.77 -0.28
CA SER A 47 0.81 -3.64 -1.40
C SER A 47 2.31 -3.55 -1.62
N PHE A 48 2.93 -4.68 -1.81
CA PHE A 48 4.35 -4.79 -2.08
C PHE A 48 4.58 -5.76 -3.23
N ILE A 49 5.48 -5.39 -4.13
CA ILE A 49 5.93 -6.25 -5.22
C ILE A 49 7.46 -6.30 -5.22
N LEU A 50 8.02 -7.47 -5.39
CA LEU A 50 9.45 -7.70 -5.44
C LEU A 50 9.79 -8.59 -6.63
N THR A 51 10.76 -8.16 -7.43
CA THR A 51 11.25 -8.93 -8.58
C THR A 51 12.76 -9.11 -8.46
N PRO A 52 13.25 -10.30 -8.09
CA PRO A 52 14.68 -10.59 -8.05
C PRO A 52 15.19 -11.01 -9.41
N ARG A 53 16.39 -10.56 -9.76
CA ARG A 53 17.12 -10.96 -10.96
C ARG A 53 18.58 -11.30 -10.63
N ILE A 54 19.00 -12.52 -10.91
CA ILE A 54 20.40 -12.95 -10.73
C ILE A 54 21.22 -12.41 -11.88
N LEU A 55 22.26 -11.68 -11.56
CA LEU A 55 23.22 -11.12 -12.52
C LEU A 55 24.31 -12.15 -12.86
N THR A 56 25.03 -11.91 -13.96
CA THR A 56 26.10 -12.79 -14.45
C THR A 56 27.28 -12.90 -13.47
N ASP A 57 27.48 -11.90 -12.62
CA ASP A 57 28.50 -11.88 -11.57
C ASP A 57 28.06 -12.53 -10.25
N GLY A 58 26.85 -13.10 -10.21
CA GLY A 58 26.29 -13.78 -9.06
C GLY A 58 25.60 -12.86 -8.03
N ARG A 59 25.62 -11.55 -8.22
CA ARG A 59 24.83 -10.62 -7.41
C ARG A 59 23.35 -10.72 -7.80
N ILE A 60 22.50 -10.18 -6.93
CA ILE A 60 21.06 -10.18 -7.14
C ILE A 60 20.59 -8.73 -7.26
N GLU A 61 20.04 -8.37 -8.40
CA GLU A 61 19.29 -7.14 -8.57
C GLU A 61 17.85 -7.36 -8.07
N VAL A 62 17.37 -6.44 -7.28
CA VAL A 62 16.04 -6.47 -6.66
C VAL A 62 15.31 -5.23 -7.06
N ALA A 63 14.30 -5.37 -7.92
CA ALA A 63 13.32 -4.33 -8.17
C ALA A 63 12.17 -4.49 -7.16
N SER A 64 11.88 -3.45 -6.41
CA SER A 64 10.84 -3.45 -5.37
C SER A 64 9.91 -2.25 -5.54
N GLY A 65 8.62 -2.51 -5.45
CA GLY A 65 7.57 -1.51 -5.43
C GLY A 65 6.76 -1.63 -4.14
N PHE A 66 6.39 -0.51 -3.57
CA PHE A 66 5.61 -0.41 -2.34
C PHE A 66 4.51 0.62 -2.53
N THR A 67 3.29 0.28 -2.16
CA THR A 67 2.15 1.20 -2.12
C THR A 67 1.43 1.03 -0.81
N LYS A 68 1.22 2.13 -0.08
CA LYS A 68 0.37 2.18 1.11
C LYS A 68 -0.77 3.16 0.86
N ARG A 69 -2.00 2.69 1.05
CA ARG A 69 -3.22 3.50 0.98
C ARG A 69 -3.95 3.40 2.31
N TYR A 70 -4.32 4.52 2.88
CA TYR A 70 -5.13 4.55 4.08
C TYR A 70 -6.24 5.60 3.99
N LEU A 71 -7.35 5.30 4.63
CA LEU A 71 -8.50 6.18 4.72
C LEU A 71 -8.25 7.17 5.86
N ASN A 72 -8.29 8.47 5.56
CA ASN A 72 -8.20 9.52 6.56
C ASN A 72 -9.56 9.79 7.21
N SER A 73 -10.58 10.02 6.38
CA SER A 73 -11.94 10.30 6.80
C SER A 73 -12.95 9.87 5.75
N ILE A 74 -14.19 9.72 6.14
CA ILE A 74 -15.34 9.68 5.23
C ILE A 74 -16.26 10.80 5.64
N ASP A 75 -16.32 11.82 4.82
CA ASP A 75 -17.29 12.91 4.99
C ASP A 75 -18.61 12.52 4.30
N THR A 76 -19.74 13.00 4.82
CA THR A 76 -21.04 12.72 4.22
C THR A 76 -21.69 14.02 3.84
N PHE A 77 -22.09 14.14 2.59
CA PHE A 77 -22.83 15.26 2.06
C PHE A 77 -24.04 14.73 1.30
N ASP A 78 -25.24 15.15 1.69
CA ASP A 78 -26.51 14.73 1.08
C ASP A 78 -26.63 13.20 0.90
N GLU A 79 -26.24 12.46 1.96
CA GLU A 79 -26.20 10.99 2.01
C GLU A 79 -25.19 10.32 1.06
N VAL A 80 -24.41 11.09 0.31
CA VAL A 80 -23.26 10.61 -0.45
C VAL A 80 -22.01 10.70 0.40
N GLN A 81 -21.21 9.64 0.39
CA GLN A 81 -19.99 9.52 1.17
C GLN A 81 -18.77 9.93 0.34
N LEU A 82 -17.94 10.76 0.91
CA LEU A 82 -16.74 11.32 0.29
C LEU A 82 -15.49 10.83 1.04
N PRO A 83 -14.87 9.71 0.64
CA PRO A 83 -13.68 9.22 1.31
C PRO A 83 -12.45 10.08 0.96
N SER A 84 -11.74 10.52 2.00
CA SER A 84 -10.42 11.12 1.88
C SER A 84 -9.36 10.03 2.04
N VAL A 85 -8.52 9.83 1.02
CA VAL A 85 -7.53 8.75 1.00
C VAL A 85 -6.15 9.32 0.77
N SER A 86 -5.20 8.90 1.59
CA SER A 86 -3.78 9.16 1.37
C SER A 86 -3.10 7.95 0.75
N THR A 87 -2.23 8.21 -0.21
CA THR A 87 -1.45 7.16 -0.90
C THR A 87 0.03 7.52 -0.87
N THR A 88 0.84 6.56 -0.46
CA THR A 88 2.30 6.61 -0.53
C THR A 88 2.79 5.52 -1.46
N GLU A 89 3.61 5.89 -2.43
CA GLU A 89 4.18 4.95 -3.40
C GLU A 89 5.69 5.12 -3.46
N MET A 90 6.40 4.00 -3.53
CA MET A 90 7.85 3.98 -3.72
C MET A 90 8.23 2.88 -4.68
N PHE A 91 9.25 3.15 -5.49
CA PHE A 91 9.89 2.17 -6.34
C PHE A 91 11.40 2.29 -6.20
N ASN A 92 12.08 1.15 -6.05
CA ASN A 92 13.51 1.09 -5.90
C ASN A 92 14.10 -0.11 -6.66
N ILE A 93 15.28 0.08 -7.22
CA ILE A 93 16.09 -1.00 -7.79
C ILE A 93 17.44 -0.98 -7.08
N SER A 94 17.79 -2.09 -6.47
CA SER A 94 19.05 -2.25 -5.72
C SER A 94 19.74 -3.54 -6.09
N THR A 95 21.07 -3.55 -5.97
CA THR A 95 21.86 -4.77 -6.19
C THR A 95 22.48 -5.21 -4.87
N ILE A 96 22.26 -6.46 -4.50
CA ILE A 96 22.74 -7.05 -3.26
C ILE A 96 23.58 -8.31 -3.52
N THR A 97 24.44 -8.63 -2.56
CA THR A 97 25.11 -9.92 -2.50
C THR A 97 24.18 -10.97 -1.88
N PRO A 98 24.14 -12.21 -2.40
CA PRO A 98 23.36 -13.29 -1.78
C PRO A 98 23.66 -13.44 -0.29
N GLY A 99 22.60 -13.62 0.53
CA GLY A 99 22.69 -13.71 1.98
C GLY A 99 22.76 -12.36 2.70
N SER A 100 22.80 -11.23 1.98
CA SER A 100 22.74 -9.89 2.57
C SER A 100 21.29 -9.44 2.79
N LEU A 101 21.12 -8.49 3.73
CA LEU A 101 19.86 -7.82 3.97
C LEU A 101 19.84 -6.47 3.23
N LEU A 102 18.74 -6.21 2.54
CA LEU A 102 18.47 -4.93 1.89
C LEU A 102 17.42 -4.17 2.69
N LEU A 103 17.78 -2.98 3.16
CA LEU A 103 16.80 -2.02 3.64
C LEU A 103 16.18 -1.32 2.41
N VAL A 104 14.95 -1.69 2.07
CA VAL A 104 14.27 -1.16 0.89
C VAL A 104 13.72 0.22 1.18
N SER A 105 13.12 0.40 2.36
CA SER A 105 12.46 1.64 2.73
C SER A 105 12.34 1.79 4.23
N LYS A 106 12.43 3.04 4.69
CA LYS A 106 11.97 3.50 5.98
C LYS A 106 10.97 4.62 5.75
N TYR A 107 9.77 4.45 6.22
CA TYR A 107 8.71 5.44 6.18
C TYR A 107 8.30 5.80 7.60
N GLU A 108 8.24 7.07 7.90
CA GLU A 108 7.73 7.62 9.16
C GLU A 108 6.56 8.53 8.85
N ALA A 109 5.38 8.23 9.36
CA ALA A 109 4.25 9.13 9.40
C ALA A 109 4.14 9.72 10.80
N LYS A 110 4.11 11.03 10.89
CA LYS A 110 3.80 11.76 12.10
C LYS A 110 2.37 12.28 11.97
N GLU A 111 1.51 11.88 12.87
CA GLU A 111 0.17 12.43 12.99
C GLU A 111 0.24 13.54 14.04
N ASP A 112 0.23 14.79 13.59
CA ASP A 112 0.10 15.93 14.49
C ASP A 112 -1.36 16.01 14.98
N ALA A 113 -1.58 16.36 16.24
CA ALA A 113 -2.89 16.48 16.86
C ALA A 113 -3.82 17.48 16.16
N ASP A 114 -3.31 18.28 15.24
CA ASP A 114 -4.05 19.27 14.43
C ASP A 114 -4.28 18.81 12.97
N GLY A 115 -4.03 17.54 12.65
CA GLY A 115 -4.43 16.94 11.37
C GLY A 115 -3.69 17.42 10.12
N GLN A 116 -2.57 18.13 10.24
CA GLN A 116 -1.75 18.52 9.09
C GLN A 116 -0.26 18.39 9.39
N GLY A 117 0.38 17.42 8.79
CA GLY A 117 1.83 17.34 8.83
C GLY A 117 2.42 16.05 8.30
N TRP A 118 2.89 16.09 7.06
CA TRP A 118 3.75 15.06 6.49
C TRP A 118 5.21 15.47 6.66
N SER A 119 5.99 14.74 7.42
CA SER A 119 7.43 14.91 7.46
C SER A 119 8.14 13.69 6.95
N VAL A 120 8.81 13.83 5.82
CA VAL A 120 9.81 12.89 5.32
C VAL A 120 11.17 13.46 5.72
N LEU A 121 11.91 12.72 6.54
CA LEU A 121 13.29 12.97 6.96
C LEU A 121 13.53 13.80 8.24
N ALA A 122 14.27 13.12 9.12
CA ALA A 122 15.09 13.59 10.24
C ALA A 122 14.39 13.85 11.58
N GLY A 123 14.77 12.97 12.50
CA GLY A 123 14.46 12.93 13.90
C GLY A 123 14.43 14.24 14.68
N SER A 124 13.30 14.45 15.30
CA SER A 124 13.22 14.85 16.71
C SER A 124 11.82 14.52 17.21
N VAL A 125 11.74 13.62 18.17
CA VAL A 125 10.50 13.27 18.85
C VAL A 125 10.37 14.20 20.04
N THR A 126 9.30 14.98 20.08
CA THR A 126 8.89 15.63 21.32
C THR A 126 7.36 15.57 21.42
N ASN A 127 6.90 14.82 22.41
CA ASN A 127 5.57 14.78 23.02
C ASN A 127 4.35 14.30 22.18
N SER A 128 3.83 13.15 22.60
CA SER A 128 2.48 12.62 22.40
C SER A 128 1.96 12.41 20.96
N ASP A 129 2.81 12.58 19.95
CA ASP A 129 2.42 12.34 18.58
C ASP A 129 2.55 10.85 18.25
N HIS A 130 1.54 10.29 17.60
CA HIS A 130 1.62 8.91 17.12
C HIS A 130 2.54 8.86 15.89
N VAL A 131 3.71 8.24 16.05
CA VAL A 131 4.66 8.03 14.94
C VAL A 131 4.53 6.59 14.46
N GLU A 132 4.01 6.40 13.27
CA GLU A 132 4.05 5.11 12.60
C GLU A 132 5.35 4.99 11.79
N THR A 133 6.21 4.05 12.16
CA THR A 133 7.42 3.76 11.40
C THR A 133 7.28 2.42 10.68
N VAL A 134 7.30 2.43 9.36
CA VAL A 134 7.32 1.22 8.55
C VAL A 134 8.72 1.03 7.98
N VAL A 135 9.36 -0.08 8.37
CA VAL A 135 10.68 -0.47 7.87
C VAL A 135 10.54 -1.74 7.06
N MET A 136 10.96 -1.70 5.81
CA MET A 136 10.96 -2.85 4.93
C MET A 136 12.38 -3.35 4.71
N VAL A 137 12.61 -4.59 5.14
CA VAL A 137 13.89 -5.28 4.98
C VAL A 137 13.68 -6.54 4.18
N VAL A 138 14.47 -6.74 3.14
CA VAL A 138 14.43 -7.92 2.28
C VAL A 138 15.76 -8.66 2.36
N GLY A 139 15.68 -9.96 2.64
CA GLY A 139 16.81 -10.88 2.55
C GLY A 139 16.58 -11.84 1.39
N ILE A 140 17.55 -11.98 0.51
CA ILE A 140 17.49 -12.92 -0.60
C ILE A 140 18.77 -13.75 -0.63
N ASP A 141 18.61 -15.05 -0.77
CA ASP A 141 19.71 -16.00 -0.89
C ASP A 141 19.49 -16.93 -2.08
N ASN A 142 20.60 -17.46 -2.63
CA ASN A 142 20.58 -18.44 -3.71
C ASN A 142 20.31 -19.84 -3.13
N TYR A 143 19.17 -20.41 -3.50
CA TYR A 143 18.89 -21.81 -3.19
C TYR A 143 19.40 -22.70 -4.30
N ARG A 144 20.35 -23.60 -3.99
CA ARG A 144 20.71 -24.74 -4.85
C ARG A 144 19.97 -25.97 -4.35
N ALA A 145 19.15 -26.55 -5.22
CA ALA A 145 18.58 -27.86 -4.91
C ALA A 145 19.69 -28.88 -4.69
N PRO A 146 19.57 -29.76 -3.67
CA PRO A 146 20.55 -30.82 -3.47
C PRO A 146 20.62 -31.68 -4.76
N THR A 147 21.82 -31.89 -5.27
CA THR A 147 22.06 -32.78 -6.41
C THR A 147 21.69 -34.19 -5.97
N GLN A 148 20.66 -34.78 -6.55
CA GLN A 148 20.40 -36.21 -6.34
C GLN A 148 21.54 -36.97 -6.98
N THR A 149 22.43 -37.52 -6.17
CA THR A 149 23.42 -38.53 -6.63
C THR A 149 22.62 -39.79 -6.94
N ARG A 150 22.64 -40.17 -8.21
CA ARG A 150 22.10 -41.45 -8.68
C ARG A 150 23.10 -42.56 -8.39
#